data_6f0c00175e9f8c2012861ab8934031d0
#
_entry.id   6f0c00175e9f8c2012861ab8934031d0
#
_cell.length_a   1.000
_cell.length_b   1.000
_cell.length_c   1.000
_cell.angle_alpha   90.00
_cell.angle_beta   90.00
_cell.angle_gamma   90.00
#
_symmetry.space_group_name_H-M   'P 1'
#
loop_
_entity.id
_entity.type
_entity.pdbx_description
1 polymer ?
#
loop_
_entity_poly.entity_id
_entity_poly.type
_entity_poly.pdbx_seq_one_letter_code
_entity_poly.pdbx_strand_id
1 'polypeptide(L)'
;LGDVYKRQVYGELSFFLRTRLAEYPWLKQPKLPLIGVGGTARTIGKMHQRATKYPTTKIHNYKLTVQAFRGIFNRLKNSTLEERRKISGLSSDRADIIIAGAAIINALFEVTGSKQLITSGCGLREGLFYDYYSKERGIPLIAEDILARSTDNILNLYTPDPTHSHHITNLVLAMFDAWRPLHLSL
;
A
#
# COMPACT_ATOMS: atom_id res chain seq x y z
N LEU A 1 23.57 20.87 -20.48
CA LEU A 1 22.40 20.82 -21.39
C LEU A 1 21.41 19.73 -20.93
N GLY A 2 21.84 18.50 -20.62
CA GLY A 2 20.95 17.40 -20.21
C GLY A 2 20.17 17.65 -18.93
N ASP A 3 20.74 18.31 -17.94
CA ASP A 3 20.07 18.57 -16.65
C ASP A 3 19.05 19.72 -16.74
N VAL A 4 19.31 20.72 -17.59
CA VAL A 4 18.37 21.81 -17.84
C VAL A 4 17.14 21.25 -18.58
N TYR A 5 17.35 20.42 -19.60
CA TYR A 5 16.27 19.76 -20.33
C TYR A 5 15.41 18.85 -19.44
N LYS A 6 16.04 18.04 -18.57
CA LYS A 6 15.32 17.21 -17.62
C LYS A 6 14.46 18.03 -16.64
N ARG A 7 14.99 19.14 -16.14
CA ARG A 7 14.24 20.06 -15.25
C ARG A 7 13.06 20.69 -15.96
N GLN A 8 13.23 21.10 -17.20
CA GLN A 8 12.17 21.70 -18.01
C GLN A 8 11.05 20.69 -18.27
N VAL A 9 11.36 19.49 -18.77
CA VAL A 9 10.38 18.43 -19.04
C VAL A 9 9.63 18.03 -17.77
N TYR A 10 10.34 17.93 -16.63
CA TYR A 10 9.69 17.66 -15.36
C TYR A 10 8.79 18.81 -14.90
N GLY A 11 9.19 20.06 -15.13
CA GLY A 11 8.39 21.25 -14.83
C GLY A 11 7.07 21.26 -15.62
N GLU A 12 7.14 20.99 -16.91
CA GLU A 12 5.97 20.88 -17.79
C GLU A 12 5.03 19.75 -17.38
N LEU A 13 5.57 18.55 -17.08
CA LEU A 13 4.79 17.43 -16.57
C LEU A 13 4.12 17.76 -15.24
N SER A 14 4.84 18.36 -14.32
CA SER A 14 4.30 18.75 -13.01
C SER A 14 3.18 19.78 -13.13
N PHE A 15 3.35 20.78 -14.00
CA PHE A 15 2.31 21.77 -14.31
C PHE A 15 1.07 21.11 -14.90
N PHE A 16 1.24 20.27 -15.92
CA PHE A 16 0.14 19.52 -16.54
C PHE A 16 -0.63 18.69 -15.51
N LEU A 17 0.07 17.91 -14.67
CA LEU A 17 -0.56 17.08 -13.65
C LEU A 17 -1.36 17.90 -12.64
N ARG A 18 -0.80 19.02 -12.16
CA ARG A 18 -1.51 19.90 -11.22
C ARG A 18 -2.76 20.51 -11.84
N THR A 19 -2.68 20.96 -13.09
CA THR A 19 -3.82 21.53 -13.82
C THR A 19 -4.94 20.50 -13.94
N ARG A 20 -4.61 19.28 -14.37
CA ARG A 20 -5.60 18.19 -14.48
C ARG A 20 -6.19 17.79 -13.15
N LEU A 21 -5.39 17.68 -12.10
CA LEU A 21 -5.88 17.31 -10.77
C LEU A 21 -6.72 18.41 -10.12
N ALA A 22 -6.50 19.68 -10.49
CA ALA A 22 -7.30 20.80 -10.02
C ALA A 22 -8.77 20.75 -10.50
N GLU A 23 -9.05 20.02 -11.59
CA GLU A 23 -10.40 19.79 -12.12
C GLU A 23 -11.26 18.94 -11.15
N TYR A 24 -10.65 18.31 -10.13
CA TYR A 24 -11.32 17.44 -9.17
C TYR A 24 -11.32 18.02 -7.75
N PRO A 25 -12.27 18.90 -7.38
CA PRO A 25 -12.28 19.59 -6.09
C PRO A 25 -12.29 18.65 -4.87
N TRP A 26 -12.87 17.47 -5.01
CA TRP A 26 -12.92 16.45 -3.96
C TRP A 26 -11.56 15.94 -3.52
N LEU A 27 -10.52 16.06 -4.35
CA LEU A 27 -9.14 15.73 -3.99
C LEU A 27 -8.58 16.64 -2.87
N LYS A 28 -9.14 17.83 -2.69
CA LYS A 28 -8.74 18.77 -1.64
C LYS A 28 -9.39 18.47 -0.28
N GLN A 29 -10.23 17.46 -0.21
CA GLN A 29 -10.85 17.03 1.07
C GLN A 29 -9.78 16.43 2.01
N PRO A 30 -9.97 16.57 3.35
CA PRO A 30 -8.83 16.53 4.24
C PRO A 30 -8.21 15.14 4.42
N LYS A 31 -6.90 15.09 4.15
CA LYS A 31 -5.91 14.30 4.90
C LYS A 31 -6.05 12.78 4.94
N LEU A 32 -6.84 12.17 4.06
CA LEU A 32 -6.87 10.72 3.93
C LEU A 32 -5.52 10.22 3.37
N PRO A 33 -5.05 9.04 3.76
CA PRO A 33 -3.90 8.43 3.14
C PRO A 33 -4.18 8.11 1.66
N LEU A 34 -3.17 8.22 0.81
CA LEU A 34 -3.26 7.72 -0.56
C LEU A 34 -3.19 6.20 -0.56
N ILE A 35 -4.10 5.54 -1.24
CA ILE A 35 -4.03 4.10 -1.47
C ILE A 35 -3.46 3.86 -2.87
N GLY A 36 -2.23 3.34 -2.91
CA GLY A 36 -1.53 3.05 -4.16
C GLY A 36 -1.83 1.64 -4.68
N VAL A 37 -2.64 1.56 -5.73
CA VAL A 37 -2.94 0.30 -6.44
C VAL A 37 -2.15 0.25 -7.74
N GLY A 38 -1.43 -0.84 -7.97
CA GLY A 38 -0.69 -1.04 -9.22
C GLY A 38 0.84 -1.05 -9.08
N GLY A 39 1.50 -1.18 -10.24
CA GLY A 39 2.93 -1.48 -10.31
C GLY A 39 3.84 -0.38 -9.78
N THR A 40 3.54 0.89 -10.05
CA THR A 40 4.36 2.01 -9.60
C THR A 40 4.40 2.12 -8.07
N ALA A 41 3.23 2.12 -7.42
CA ALA A 41 3.15 2.19 -5.96
C ALA A 41 3.87 1.00 -5.30
N ARG A 42 3.66 -0.21 -5.82
CA ARG A 42 4.34 -1.42 -5.33
C ARG A 42 5.86 -1.35 -5.51
N THR A 43 6.33 -0.83 -6.64
CA THR A 43 7.77 -0.68 -6.88
C THR A 43 8.40 0.33 -5.93
N ILE A 44 7.76 1.48 -5.71
CA ILE A 44 8.23 2.49 -4.75
C ILE A 44 8.27 1.93 -3.33
N GLY A 45 7.22 1.19 -2.92
CA GLY A 45 7.20 0.50 -1.63
C GLY A 45 8.35 -0.50 -1.49
N LYS A 46 8.61 -1.34 -2.51
CA LYS A 46 9.72 -2.29 -2.53
C LYS A 46 11.08 -1.60 -2.45
N MET A 47 11.28 -0.50 -3.18
CA MET A 47 12.51 0.29 -3.10
C MET A 47 12.76 0.78 -1.68
N HIS A 48 11.72 1.27 -0.98
CA HIS A 48 11.83 1.70 0.40
C HIS A 48 12.13 0.53 1.34
N GLN A 49 11.41 -0.58 1.22
CA GLN A 49 11.67 -1.80 2.01
C GLN A 49 13.13 -2.26 1.89
N ARG A 50 13.69 -2.27 0.67
CA ARG A 50 15.08 -2.65 0.42
C ARG A 50 16.06 -1.64 1.03
N ALA A 51 15.79 -0.34 0.88
CA ALA A 51 16.64 0.71 1.44
C ALA A 51 16.67 0.71 2.97
N THR A 52 15.56 0.36 3.63
CA THR A 52 15.43 0.32 5.10
C THR A 52 15.69 -1.06 5.69
N LYS A 53 16.06 -2.06 4.88
CA LYS A 53 16.20 -3.46 5.31
C LYS A 53 14.96 -3.97 6.06
N TYR A 54 13.77 -3.62 5.54
CA TYR A 54 12.51 -3.99 6.16
C TYR A 54 12.39 -5.53 6.30
N PRO A 55 11.96 -6.05 7.46
CA PRO A 55 12.11 -7.48 7.78
C PRO A 55 11.25 -8.42 6.92
N THR A 56 10.23 -7.90 6.22
CA THR A 56 9.38 -8.71 5.36
C THR A 56 9.36 -8.20 3.92
N THR A 57 9.05 -9.09 2.99
CA THR A 57 8.86 -8.75 1.56
C THR A 57 7.40 -8.45 1.22
N LYS A 58 6.48 -8.59 2.19
CA LYS A 58 5.06 -8.35 2.00
C LYS A 58 4.82 -6.86 1.73
N ILE A 59 4.25 -6.56 0.56
CA ILE A 59 4.02 -5.17 0.13
C ILE A 59 2.60 -4.67 0.42
N HIS A 60 1.64 -5.60 0.64
CA HIS A 60 0.27 -5.23 0.97
C HIS A 60 0.22 -4.51 2.32
N ASN A 61 -0.53 -3.41 2.38
CA ASN A 61 -0.64 -2.53 3.54
C ASN A 61 0.69 -1.90 4.00
N TYR A 62 1.71 -1.87 3.12
CA TYR A 62 2.95 -1.19 3.44
C TYR A 62 2.76 0.32 3.42
N LYS A 63 3.10 0.97 4.52
CA LYS A 63 2.91 2.41 4.75
C LYS A 63 4.20 3.16 4.48
N LEU A 64 4.14 4.15 3.62
CA LEU A 64 5.25 5.01 3.25
C LEU A 64 4.89 6.46 3.55
N THR A 65 5.70 7.16 4.34
CA THR A 65 5.49 8.58 4.60
C THR A 65 5.78 9.43 3.37
N VAL A 66 5.18 10.61 3.27
CA VAL A 66 5.46 11.56 2.19
C VAL A 66 6.94 11.97 2.14
N GLN A 67 7.61 12.06 3.29
CA GLN A 67 9.05 12.38 3.36
C GLN A 67 9.89 11.26 2.75
N ALA A 68 9.63 10.01 3.13
CA ALA A 68 10.32 8.85 2.57
C ALA A 68 10.07 8.72 1.06
N PHE A 69 8.83 8.93 0.60
CA PHE A 69 8.49 8.99 -0.82
C PHE A 69 9.31 10.07 -1.55
N ARG A 70 9.36 11.29 -1.02
CA ARG A 70 10.12 12.40 -1.62
C ARG A 70 11.60 12.09 -1.72
N GLY A 71 12.18 11.41 -0.74
CA GLY A 71 13.57 10.94 -0.79
C GLY A 71 13.81 10.01 -1.98
N ILE A 72 12.94 9.01 -2.17
CA ILE A 72 13.00 8.08 -3.32
C ILE A 72 12.80 8.85 -4.63
N PHE A 73 11.81 9.71 -4.70
CA PHE A 73 11.49 10.47 -5.90
C PHE A 73 12.64 11.39 -6.33
N ASN A 74 13.28 12.07 -5.38
CA ASN A 74 14.45 12.90 -5.66
C ASN A 74 15.63 12.06 -6.18
N ARG A 75 15.87 10.89 -5.59
CA ARG A 75 16.87 9.95 -6.10
C ARG A 75 16.58 9.53 -7.53
N LEU A 76 15.33 9.18 -7.86
CA LEU A 76 14.92 8.80 -9.22
C LEU A 76 15.12 9.93 -10.23
N LYS A 77 14.75 11.17 -9.87
CA LYS A 77 14.92 12.34 -10.74
C LYS A 77 16.40 12.63 -11.07
N ASN A 78 17.26 12.45 -10.09
CA ASN A 78 18.68 12.78 -10.21
C ASN A 78 19.52 11.63 -10.79
N SER A 79 18.93 10.45 -11.03
CA SER A 79 19.62 9.27 -11.57
C SER A 79 19.47 9.17 -13.08
N THR A 80 20.50 8.62 -13.74
CA THR A 80 20.45 8.18 -15.13
C THR A 80 19.64 6.89 -15.26
N LEU A 81 19.30 6.48 -16.46
CA LEU A 81 18.60 5.20 -16.70
C LEU A 81 19.45 4.01 -16.20
N GLU A 82 20.77 4.05 -16.44
CA GLU A 82 21.68 2.99 -16.01
C GLU A 82 21.78 2.89 -14.49
N GLU A 83 21.80 4.02 -13.80
CA GLU A 83 21.77 4.04 -12.33
C GLU A 83 20.44 3.53 -11.80
N ARG A 84 19.31 3.89 -12.43
CA ARG A 84 17.99 3.38 -12.02
C ARG A 84 17.87 1.86 -12.15
N ARG A 85 18.43 1.27 -13.20
CA ARG A 85 18.47 -0.20 -13.40
C ARG A 85 19.17 -0.94 -12.27
N LYS A 86 20.07 -0.26 -11.54
CA LYS A 86 20.81 -0.80 -10.40
C LYS A 86 20.14 -0.57 -9.05
N ILE A 87 19.03 0.16 -9.00
CA ILE A 87 18.34 0.44 -7.74
C ILE A 87 17.64 -0.82 -7.24
N SER A 88 17.99 -1.25 -6.02
CA SER A 88 17.35 -2.39 -5.38
C SER A 88 15.85 -2.16 -5.17
N GLY A 89 15.04 -3.14 -5.57
CA GLY A 89 13.57 -3.04 -5.51
C GLY A 89 12.91 -2.44 -6.75
N LEU A 90 13.69 -1.89 -7.69
CA LEU A 90 13.24 -1.44 -9.00
C LEU A 90 13.65 -2.46 -10.06
N SER A 91 12.68 -3.02 -10.78
CA SER A 91 12.97 -3.92 -11.89
C SER A 91 13.43 -3.13 -13.12
N SER A 92 14.34 -3.71 -13.91
CA SER A 92 14.98 -3.04 -15.06
C SER A 92 13.98 -2.62 -16.14
N ASP A 93 12.91 -3.39 -16.35
CA ASP A 93 11.81 -3.13 -17.27
C ASP A 93 10.93 -1.93 -16.87
N ARG A 94 11.08 -1.43 -15.64
CA ARG A 94 10.37 -0.25 -15.12
C ARG A 94 11.25 0.97 -14.93
N ALA A 95 12.55 0.84 -15.14
CA ALA A 95 13.51 1.90 -14.87
C ALA A 95 13.31 3.16 -15.72
N ASP A 96 12.74 3.03 -16.90
CA ASP A 96 12.40 4.14 -17.81
C ASP A 96 11.12 4.88 -17.40
N ILE A 97 10.06 4.15 -17.04
CA ILE A 97 8.72 4.71 -16.77
C ILE A 97 8.49 5.12 -15.31
N ILE A 98 9.31 4.64 -14.38
CA ILE A 98 9.07 4.84 -12.94
C ILE A 98 9.01 6.31 -12.53
N ILE A 99 9.77 7.17 -13.20
CA ILE A 99 9.78 8.62 -12.90
C ILE A 99 8.42 9.25 -13.20
N ALA A 100 7.82 8.91 -14.33
CA ALA A 100 6.51 9.44 -14.71
C ALA A 100 5.44 9.00 -13.70
N GLY A 101 5.42 7.71 -13.34
CA GLY A 101 4.50 7.21 -12.32
C GLY A 101 4.73 7.83 -10.94
N ALA A 102 5.97 8.04 -10.54
CA ALA A 102 6.30 8.71 -9.28
C ALA A 102 5.92 10.21 -9.30
N ALA A 103 6.02 10.87 -10.45
CA ALA A 103 5.57 12.26 -10.61
C ALA A 103 4.06 12.40 -10.38
N ILE A 104 3.25 11.45 -10.86
CA ILE A 104 1.81 11.42 -10.60
C ILE A 104 1.53 11.30 -9.10
N ILE A 105 2.21 10.39 -8.42
CA ILE A 105 2.04 10.22 -6.96
C ILE A 105 2.49 11.49 -6.21
N ASN A 106 3.57 12.13 -6.65
CA ASN A 106 4.02 13.39 -6.06
C ASN A 106 2.98 14.51 -6.23
N ALA A 107 2.41 14.65 -7.42
CA ALA A 107 1.36 15.62 -7.67
C ALA A 107 0.11 15.36 -6.81
N LEU A 108 -0.26 14.10 -6.62
CA LEU A 108 -1.35 13.73 -5.72
C LEU A 108 -1.04 14.11 -4.26
N PHE A 109 0.17 13.88 -3.76
CA PHE A 109 0.57 14.35 -2.44
C PHE A 109 0.48 15.87 -2.28
N GLU A 110 0.85 16.61 -3.33
CA GLU A 110 0.78 18.07 -3.31
C GLU A 110 -0.65 18.61 -3.30
N VAL A 111 -1.55 18.00 -4.10
CA VAL A 111 -2.94 18.45 -4.23
C VAL A 111 -3.78 18.02 -3.03
N THR A 112 -3.61 16.78 -2.53
CA THR A 112 -4.43 16.24 -1.44
C THR A 112 -3.93 16.63 -0.05
N GLY A 113 -2.65 17.05 0.08
CA GLY A 113 -2.02 17.27 1.36
C GLY A 113 -1.83 15.99 2.21
N SER A 114 -2.04 14.81 1.60
CA SER A 114 -1.84 13.52 2.25
C SER A 114 -0.43 13.37 2.82
N LYS A 115 -0.31 12.69 3.94
CA LYS A 115 0.99 12.46 4.63
C LYS A 115 1.53 11.06 4.39
N GLN A 116 0.74 10.19 3.79
CA GLN A 116 1.05 8.77 3.71
C GLN A 116 0.54 8.13 2.41
N LEU A 117 1.34 7.23 1.85
CA LEU A 117 0.96 6.30 0.80
C LEU A 117 0.88 4.89 1.41
N ILE A 118 -0.24 4.22 1.25
CA ILE A 118 -0.43 2.83 1.63
C ILE A 118 -0.47 2.00 0.35
N THR A 119 0.38 0.99 0.26
CA THR A 119 0.49 0.18 -0.95
C THR A 119 -0.47 -1.00 -0.92
N SER A 120 -1.28 -1.17 -1.96
CA SER A 120 -2.06 -2.39 -2.16
C SER A 120 -1.22 -3.48 -2.83
N GLY A 121 -1.21 -4.67 -2.25
CA GLY A 121 -0.67 -5.88 -2.89
C GLY A 121 -1.60 -6.43 -3.97
N CYS A 122 -2.89 -6.13 -3.87
CA CYS A 122 -3.92 -6.55 -4.83
C CYS A 122 -4.13 -5.46 -5.89
N GLY A 123 -4.64 -5.87 -7.04
CA GLY A 123 -4.94 -5.00 -8.17
C GLY A 123 -6.35 -5.23 -8.72
N LEU A 124 -6.59 -4.73 -9.92
CA LEU A 124 -7.90 -4.82 -10.58
C LEU A 124 -8.36 -6.28 -10.78
N ARG A 125 -7.45 -7.18 -11.13
CA ARG A 125 -7.78 -8.61 -11.36
C ARG A 125 -8.29 -9.29 -10.11
N GLU A 126 -7.60 -9.08 -8.99
CA GLU A 126 -8.01 -9.60 -7.69
C GLU A 126 -9.36 -9.00 -7.27
N GLY A 127 -9.54 -7.69 -7.48
CA GLY A 127 -10.81 -7.02 -7.19
C GLY A 127 -11.99 -7.58 -7.97
N LEU A 128 -11.83 -7.78 -9.28
CA LEU A 128 -12.86 -8.40 -10.15
C LEU A 128 -13.17 -9.85 -9.73
N PHE A 129 -12.14 -10.62 -9.39
CA PHE A 129 -12.34 -11.98 -8.92
C PHE A 129 -13.15 -12.02 -7.62
N TYR A 130 -12.80 -11.18 -6.64
CA TYR A 130 -13.51 -11.15 -5.35
C TYR A 130 -14.93 -10.60 -5.49
N ASP A 131 -15.17 -9.62 -6.37
CA ASP A 131 -16.53 -9.12 -6.64
C ASP A 131 -17.42 -10.22 -7.23
N TYR A 132 -16.92 -10.96 -8.21
CA TYR A 132 -17.62 -12.11 -8.79
C TYR A 132 -17.86 -13.21 -7.74
N TYR A 133 -16.80 -13.61 -7.02
CA TYR A 133 -16.86 -14.67 -6.02
C TYR A 133 -17.84 -14.36 -4.87
N SER A 134 -17.84 -13.10 -4.43
CA SER A 134 -18.75 -12.60 -3.40
C SER A 134 -20.22 -12.78 -3.83
N LYS A 135 -20.55 -12.39 -5.07
CA LYS A 135 -21.89 -12.49 -5.63
C LYS A 135 -22.34 -13.94 -5.78
N GLU A 136 -21.48 -14.80 -6.35
CA GLU A 136 -21.79 -16.22 -6.59
C GLU A 136 -21.97 -17.03 -5.30
N ARG A 137 -21.23 -16.67 -4.25
CA ARG A 137 -21.23 -17.41 -2.97
C ARG A 137 -22.08 -16.77 -1.88
N GLY A 138 -22.66 -15.60 -2.13
CA GLY A 138 -23.40 -14.84 -1.10
C GLY A 138 -22.55 -14.43 0.08
N ILE A 139 -21.22 -14.31 -0.11
CA ILE A 139 -20.27 -13.95 0.95
C ILE A 139 -20.02 -12.44 0.91
N PRO A 140 -20.02 -11.72 2.04
CA PRO A 140 -19.72 -10.30 2.06
C PRO A 140 -18.36 -10.00 1.42
N LEU A 141 -18.30 -8.99 0.53
CA LEU A 141 -17.05 -8.56 -0.09
C LEU A 141 -16.05 -8.04 0.95
N ILE A 142 -16.57 -7.38 1.99
CA ILE A 142 -15.79 -6.88 3.13
C ILE A 142 -16.17 -7.72 4.34
N ALA A 143 -15.18 -8.33 4.99
CA ALA A 143 -15.40 -9.06 6.24
C ALA A 143 -15.74 -8.06 7.36
N GLU A 144 -16.78 -8.33 8.15
CA GLU A 144 -17.14 -7.52 9.31
C GLU A 144 -16.01 -7.54 10.35
N ASP A 145 -15.47 -8.72 10.63
CA ASP A 145 -14.29 -8.91 11.46
C ASP A 145 -13.15 -9.53 10.65
N ILE A 146 -12.18 -8.68 10.28
CA ILE A 146 -11.01 -9.08 9.50
C ILE A 146 -10.08 -9.99 10.33
N LEU A 147 -10.00 -9.77 11.65
CA LEU A 147 -9.14 -10.55 12.52
C LEU A 147 -9.69 -11.97 12.68
N ALA A 148 -10.97 -12.11 13.03
CA ALA A 148 -11.64 -13.40 13.12
C ALA A 148 -11.52 -14.18 11.80
N ARG A 149 -11.83 -13.56 10.67
CA ARG A 149 -11.71 -14.21 9.35
C ARG A 149 -10.28 -14.63 9.03
N SER A 150 -9.28 -13.82 9.39
CA SER A 150 -7.86 -14.19 9.18
C SER A 150 -7.45 -15.35 10.05
N THR A 151 -7.92 -15.39 11.28
CA THR A 151 -7.68 -16.48 12.23
C THR A 151 -8.33 -17.79 11.74
N ASP A 152 -9.59 -17.72 11.29
CA ASP A 152 -10.29 -18.88 10.71
C ASP A 152 -9.60 -19.41 9.45
N ASN A 153 -9.10 -18.53 8.60
CA ASN A 153 -8.33 -18.95 7.42
C ASN A 153 -7.06 -19.71 7.80
N ILE A 154 -6.33 -19.25 8.82
CA ILE A 154 -5.14 -19.95 9.33
C ILE A 154 -5.56 -21.29 9.96
N LEU A 155 -6.60 -21.28 10.78
CA LEU A 155 -7.11 -22.49 11.41
C LEU A 155 -7.47 -23.56 10.37
N ASN A 156 -8.23 -23.19 9.34
CA ASN A 156 -8.63 -24.11 8.26
C ASN A 156 -7.45 -24.63 7.43
N LEU A 157 -6.32 -23.90 7.36
CA LEU A 157 -5.12 -24.37 6.66
C LEU A 157 -4.33 -25.41 7.44
N TYR A 158 -4.32 -25.33 8.77
CA TYR A 158 -3.43 -26.11 9.61
C TYR A 158 -4.14 -27.14 10.51
N THR A 159 -5.48 -27.08 10.62
CA THR A 159 -6.25 -27.94 11.53
C THR A 159 -7.32 -28.68 10.73
N PRO A 160 -7.30 -30.04 10.75
CA PRO A 160 -8.32 -30.83 10.05
C PRO A 160 -9.71 -30.73 10.71
N ASP A 161 -9.77 -30.44 12.01
CA ASP A 161 -11.02 -30.20 12.73
C ASP A 161 -10.94 -28.87 13.52
N PRO A 162 -11.53 -27.80 13.00
CA PRO A 162 -11.56 -26.50 13.66
C PRO A 162 -12.50 -26.46 14.87
N THR A 163 -13.40 -27.43 15.05
CA THR A 163 -14.44 -27.43 16.09
C THR A 163 -13.85 -27.40 17.50
N HIS A 164 -12.84 -28.25 17.73
CA HIS A 164 -12.12 -28.28 19.02
C HIS A 164 -11.43 -26.93 19.31
N SER A 165 -10.76 -26.37 18.34
CA SER A 165 -10.07 -25.07 18.50
C SER A 165 -11.04 -23.94 18.83
N HIS A 166 -12.19 -23.88 18.17
CA HIS A 166 -13.25 -22.90 18.49
C HIS A 166 -13.80 -23.12 19.91
N HIS A 167 -14.02 -24.37 20.32
CA HIS A 167 -14.48 -24.67 21.68
C HIS A 167 -13.48 -24.19 22.73
N ILE A 168 -12.21 -24.52 22.59
CA ILE A 168 -11.16 -24.05 23.52
C ILE A 168 -11.06 -22.52 23.53
N THR A 169 -11.12 -21.88 22.36
CA THR A 169 -11.11 -20.41 22.26
C THR A 169 -12.25 -19.77 23.06
N ASN A 170 -13.46 -20.31 22.95
CA ASN A 170 -14.62 -19.81 23.68
C ASN A 170 -14.45 -19.99 25.21
N LEU A 171 -13.91 -21.15 25.66
CA LEU A 171 -13.62 -21.36 27.07
C LEU A 171 -12.58 -20.38 27.61
N VAL A 172 -11.48 -20.18 26.87
CA VAL A 172 -10.40 -19.25 27.27
C VAL A 172 -10.92 -17.82 27.35
N LEU A 173 -11.72 -17.37 26.34
CA LEU A 173 -12.31 -16.04 26.36
C LEU A 173 -13.27 -15.85 27.54
N ALA A 174 -14.11 -16.85 27.83
CA ALA A 174 -15.01 -16.82 29.00
C ALA A 174 -14.23 -16.71 30.31
N MET A 175 -13.15 -17.49 30.45
CA MET A 175 -12.27 -17.41 31.63
C MET A 175 -11.58 -16.06 31.72
N PHE A 176 -11.06 -15.53 30.59
CA PHE A 176 -10.42 -14.22 30.55
C PHE A 176 -11.39 -13.12 30.99
N ASP A 177 -12.62 -13.13 30.48
CA ASP A 177 -13.63 -12.16 30.86
C ASP A 177 -14.06 -12.27 32.31
N ALA A 178 -14.20 -13.51 32.86
CA ALA A 178 -14.50 -13.72 34.25
C ALA A 178 -13.41 -13.19 35.20
N TRP A 179 -12.14 -13.23 34.76
CA TRP A 179 -11.00 -12.73 35.52
C TRP A 179 -10.63 -11.28 35.21
N ARG A 180 -11.40 -10.60 34.37
CA ARG A 180 -11.17 -9.20 33.97
C ARG A 180 -10.90 -8.24 35.13
N PRO A 181 -11.61 -8.33 36.28
CA PRO A 181 -11.30 -7.48 37.43
C PRO A 181 -9.92 -7.71 38.03
N LEU A 182 -9.32 -8.88 37.85
CA LEU A 182 -8.01 -9.24 38.39
C LEU A 182 -6.86 -8.74 37.50
N HIS A 183 -6.98 -8.87 36.18
CA HIS A 183 -5.88 -8.53 35.26
C HIS A 183 -5.94 -7.11 34.66
N LEU A 184 -7.08 -6.41 34.76
CA LEU A 184 -7.17 -4.99 34.42
C LEU A 184 -6.90 -4.04 35.60
N SER A 185 -6.66 -4.59 36.80
CA SER A 185 -6.22 -3.82 37.95
C SER A 185 -4.69 -3.76 38.11
N LEU A 186 -3.95 -4.35 37.17
CA LEU A 186 -2.50 -4.28 37.05
C LEU A 186 -2.08 -3.27 35.97
#